data_df34c737213e41e12350b891928e2b3e
#
_entry.id   df34c737213e41e12350b891928e2b3e
#
_cell.length_a   1.000
_cell.length_b   1.000
_cell.length_c   1.000
_cell.angle_alpha   90.00
_cell.angle_beta   90.00
_cell.angle_gamma   90.00
#
_symmetry.space_group_name_H-M   'P 1'
#
loop_
_entity.id
_entity.type
_entity.pdbx_description
1 polymer ?
#
loop_
_entity_poly.entity_id
_entity_poly.type
_entity_poly.pdbx_seq_one_letter_code
_entity_poly.pdbx_strand_id
1 'polypeptide(L)'
;MWQVKNIVKAFELYQPEMYELFDGEKEHYNTPEEQAAINRIYPLCTNVSIDYAIMEKADNVYVMPSSFGWSDLGTWNSAYDNLEKDYLGNAVASDNVIVIDATKCMVSAPSEKLLLLQGLDDFIVVDTPDVLMICKKEKE
;
A
#
# COMPACT_ATOMS: atom_id res chain seq x y z
N MET A 1 -13.72 0.86 -12.21
CA MET A 1 -14.55 2.06 -11.91
C MET A 1 -15.93 1.62 -11.42
N TRP A 2 -16.44 2.22 -10.34
CA TRP A 2 -17.74 1.90 -9.75
C TRP A 2 -18.56 3.17 -9.64
N GLN A 3 -19.87 3.04 -9.81
CA GLN A 3 -20.78 4.07 -9.36
C GLN A 3 -21.05 3.86 -7.87
N VAL A 4 -21.02 4.92 -7.07
CA VAL A 4 -21.21 4.84 -5.60
C VAL A 4 -22.44 4.03 -5.21
N LYS A 5 -23.59 4.27 -5.85
CA LYS A 5 -24.81 3.51 -5.60
C LYS A 5 -24.67 2.00 -5.81
N ASN A 6 -23.81 1.57 -6.73
CA ASN A 6 -23.63 0.15 -7.03
C ASN A 6 -22.73 -0.54 -6.00
N ILE A 7 -21.69 0.15 -5.51
CA ILE A 7 -20.85 -0.40 -4.45
C ILE A 7 -21.63 -0.50 -3.14
N VAL A 8 -22.42 0.53 -2.79
CA VAL A 8 -23.29 0.51 -1.59
C VAL A 8 -24.26 -0.67 -1.65
N LYS A 9 -24.93 -0.85 -2.80
CA LYS A 9 -25.84 -1.99 -3.00
C LYS A 9 -25.13 -3.34 -2.94
N ALA A 10 -23.88 -3.43 -3.39
CA ALA A 10 -23.10 -4.65 -3.28
C ALA A 10 -22.76 -4.97 -1.82
N PHE A 11 -22.42 -3.97 -1.00
CA PHE A 11 -22.24 -4.17 0.44
C PHE A 11 -23.54 -4.64 1.12
N GLU A 12 -24.67 -4.01 0.82
CA GLU A 12 -25.99 -4.44 1.32
C GLU A 12 -26.27 -5.91 1.02
N LEU A 13 -25.92 -6.37 -0.18
CA LEU A 13 -26.20 -7.75 -0.63
C LEU A 13 -25.20 -8.77 -0.10
N TYR A 14 -23.90 -8.46 -0.15
CA TYR A 14 -22.84 -9.44 0.12
C TYR A 14 -22.15 -9.28 1.48
N GLN A 15 -22.35 -8.15 2.15
CA GLN A 15 -21.82 -7.83 3.47
C GLN A 15 -22.87 -7.07 4.32
N PRO A 16 -24.05 -7.66 4.56
CA PRO A 16 -25.16 -6.95 5.19
C PRO A 16 -24.82 -6.43 6.60
N GLU A 17 -24.11 -7.19 7.40
CA GLU A 17 -23.69 -6.76 8.74
C GLU A 17 -22.82 -5.49 8.69
N MET A 18 -21.86 -5.45 7.77
CA MET A 18 -21.00 -4.27 7.58
C MET A 18 -21.82 -3.10 7.03
N TYR A 19 -22.72 -3.35 6.09
CA TYR A 19 -23.62 -2.33 5.55
C TYR A 19 -24.48 -1.69 6.64
N GLU A 20 -25.10 -2.49 7.51
CA GLU A 20 -25.95 -2.02 8.61
C GLU A 20 -25.18 -1.16 9.61
N LEU A 21 -23.92 -1.53 9.94
CA LEU A 21 -23.08 -0.71 10.81
C LEU A 21 -22.88 0.70 10.24
N PHE A 22 -22.55 0.80 8.96
CA PHE A 22 -22.31 2.09 8.31
C PHE A 22 -23.63 2.85 8.02
N ASP A 23 -24.70 2.20 7.58
CA ASP A 23 -25.98 2.84 7.30
C ASP A 23 -26.61 3.40 8.58
N GLY A 24 -26.40 2.72 9.72
CA GLY A 24 -26.86 3.19 11.02
C GLY A 24 -26.25 4.51 11.48
N GLU A 25 -25.07 4.88 10.96
CA GLU A 25 -24.37 6.10 11.31
C GLU A 25 -24.51 7.22 10.25
N LYS A 26 -25.32 7.03 9.24
CA LYS A 26 -25.42 7.94 8.08
C LYS A 26 -25.74 9.39 8.42
N GLU A 27 -26.43 9.65 9.55
CA GLU A 27 -26.74 11.01 10.02
C GLU A 27 -25.52 11.76 10.55
N HIS A 28 -24.44 11.04 10.88
CA HIS A 28 -23.21 11.61 11.39
C HIS A 28 -22.20 11.97 10.27
N TYR A 29 -22.38 11.44 9.05
CA TYR A 29 -21.44 11.70 7.94
C TYR A 29 -21.50 13.17 7.49
N ASN A 30 -20.34 13.70 7.16
CA ASN A 30 -20.12 15.12 6.83
C ASN A 30 -20.49 16.09 7.98
N THR A 31 -20.47 15.59 9.22
CA THR A 31 -20.65 16.38 10.45
C THR A 31 -19.40 16.31 11.32
N PRO A 32 -19.26 17.16 12.37
CA PRO A 32 -18.16 17.04 13.32
C PRO A 32 -18.09 15.68 14.06
N GLU A 33 -19.19 14.95 14.10
CA GLU A 33 -19.32 13.65 14.76
C GLU A 33 -18.87 12.45 13.90
N GLU A 34 -18.58 12.66 12.61
CA GLU A 34 -18.23 11.59 11.67
C GLU A 34 -17.06 10.72 12.15
N GLN A 35 -15.96 11.34 12.57
CA GLN A 35 -14.79 10.58 13.03
C GLN A 35 -15.10 9.74 14.27
N ALA A 36 -15.93 10.25 15.19
CA ALA A 36 -16.34 9.51 16.38
C ALA A 36 -17.24 8.32 16.01
N ALA A 37 -18.14 8.50 15.04
CA ALA A 37 -18.99 7.43 14.51
C ALA A 37 -18.13 6.34 13.85
N ILE A 38 -17.20 6.70 12.96
CA ILE A 38 -16.29 5.75 12.30
C ILE A 38 -15.46 4.98 13.33
N ASN A 39 -14.86 5.66 14.31
CA ASN A 39 -14.05 5.00 15.35
C ASN A 39 -14.85 3.99 16.18
N ARG A 40 -16.15 4.19 16.31
CA ARG A 40 -17.07 3.30 17.03
C ARG A 40 -17.39 2.04 16.22
N ILE A 41 -17.69 2.19 14.93
CA ILE A 41 -18.17 1.09 14.09
C ILE A 41 -17.05 0.30 13.41
N TYR A 42 -15.96 0.97 12.99
CA TYR A 42 -14.89 0.34 12.21
C TYR A 42 -14.25 -0.87 12.89
N PRO A 43 -13.99 -0.88 14.22
CA PRO A 43 -13.47 -2.04 14.93
C PRO A 43 -14.41 -3.26 14.95
N LEU A 44 -15.70 -3.05 14.67
CA LEU A 44 -16.71 -4.11 14.64
C LEU A 44 -16.80 -4.78 13.25
N CYS A 45 -16.17 -4.19 12.23
CA CYS A 45 -16.19 -4.71 10.88
C CYS A 45 -15.33 -5.97 10.76
N THR A 46 -15.80 -6.92 9.96
CA THR A 46 -15.00 -8.08 9.59
C THR A 46 -13.81 -7.64 8.74
N ASN A 47 -12.60 -8.08 9.11
CA ASN A 47 -11.40 -7.81 8.33
C ASN A 47 -11.36 -8.72 7.09
N VAL A 48 -11.83 -8.21 5.97
CA VAL A 48 -11.88 -8.92 4.68
C VAL A 48 -11.63 -7.93 3.54
N SER A 49 -10.85 -8.32 2.53
CA SER A 49 -10.65 -7.46 1.36
C SER A 49 -11.93 -7.39 0.52
N ILE A 50 -12.13 -6.29 -0.19
CA ILE A 50 -13.26 -6.10 -1.09
C ILE A 50 -13.30 -7.14 -2.22
N ASP A 51 -12.14 -7.67 -2.60
CA ASP A 51 -12.03 -8.72 -3.61
C ASP A 51 -12.79 -9.97 -3.18
N TYR A 52 -12.50 -10.49 -2.00
CA TYR A 52 -13.18 -11.66 -1.43
C TYR A 52 -14.59 -11.35 -0.91
N ALA A 53 -14.78 -10.14 -0.38
CA ALA A 53 -16.05 -9.76 0.21
C ALA A 53 -17.15 -9.57 -0.84
N ILE A 54 -16.80 -9.01 -2.00
CA ILE A 54 -17.74 -8.56 -3.03
C ILE A 54 -17.37 -9.04 -4.42
N MET A 55 -16.13 -8.77 -4.91
CA MET A 55 -15.81 -8.92 -6.33
C MET A 55 -15.89 -10.36 -6.81
N GLU A 56 -15.49 -11.33 -5.99
CA GLU A 56 -15.62 -12.78 -6.31
C GLU A 56 -17.05 -13.29 -6.28
N LYS A 57 -17.97 -12.57 -5.62
CA LYS A 57 -19.37 -12.99 -5.45
C LYS A 57 -20.34 -12.29 -6.41
N ALA A 58 -19.94 -11.12 -6.92
CA ALA A 58 -20.82 -10.28 -7.71
C ALA A 58 -20.78 -10.65 -9.19
N ASP A 59 -21.93 -10.94 -9.80
CA ASP A 59 -22.06 -11.36 -11.21
C ASP A 59 -21.82 -10.23 -12.21
N ASN A 60 -21.74 -8.97 -11.75
CA ASN A 60 -21.60 -7.78 -12.59
C ASN A 60 -20.21 -7.15 -12.54
N VAL A 61 -19.20 -7.91 -12.15
CA VAL A 61 -17.79 -7.51 -12.18
C VAL A 61 -17.17 -7.88 -13.53
N TYR A 62 -16.54 -6.91 -14.18
CA TYR A 62 -15.87 -7.10 -15.45
C TYR A 62 -14.39 -6.72 -15.31
N VAL A 63 -13.51 -7.53 -15.90
CA VAL A 63 -12.07 -7.31 -15.92
C VAL A 63 -11.62 -6.99 -17.34
N MET A 64 -10.90 -5.89 -17.48
CA MET A 64 -10.24 -5.53 -18.73
C MET A 64 -8.71 -5.62 -18.51
N PRO A 65 -8.06 -6.67 -19.01
CA PRO A 65 -6.60 -6.77 -18.93
C PRO A 65 -5.96 -5.59 -19.64
N SER A 66 -5.02 -4.95 -18.98
CA SER A 66 -4.35 -3.75 -19.50
C SER A 66 -2.86 -3.78 -19.17
N SER A 67 -2.05 -3.19 -20.04
CA SER A 67 -0.61 -3.05 -19.85
C SER A 67 -0.23 -1.59 -20.05
N PHE A 68 -0.28 -0.80 -18.99
CA PHE A 68 0.02 0.63 -19.00
C PHE A 68 1.05 1.03 -17.90
N GLY A 69 1.83 0.05 -17.43
CA GLY A 69 2.91 0.29 -16.46
C GLY A 69 2.41 0.66 -15.06
N TRP A 70 1.22 0.21 -14.67
CA TRP A 70 0.73 0.43 -13.30
C TRP A 70 1.47 -0.43 -12.28
N SER A 71 1.80 0.17 -11.14
CA SER A 71 2.29 -0.50 -9.95
C SER A 71 1.64 0.11 -8.71
N ASP A 72 1.29 -0.72 -7.74
CA ASP A 72 0.74 -0.27 -6.46
C ASP A 72 1.82 0.22 -5.47
N LEU A 73 3.09 -0.01 -5.79
CA LEU A 73 4.24 0.31 -4.93
C LEU A 73 4.07 -0.24 -3.49
N GLY A 74 3.36 -1.36 -3.36
CA GLY A 74 3.05 -1.97 -2.07
C GLY A 74 4.25 -2.63 -1.39
N THR A 75 5.36 -2.82 -2.08
CA THR A 75 6.61 -3.38 -1.57
C THR A 75 7.81 -2.54 -1.99
N TRP A 76 8.93 -2.67 -1.30
CA TRP A 76 10.19 -2.02 -1.68
C TRP A 76 10.76 -2.57 -3.00
N ASN A 77 10.47 -3.84 -3.32
CA ASN A 77 10.77 -4.41 -4.63
C ASN A 77 10.00 -3.69 -5.75
N SER A 78 8.72 -3.44 -5.58
CA SER A 78 7.96 -2.67 -6.57
C SER A 78 8.44 -1.22 -6.66
N ALA A 79 8.87 -0.61 -5.57
CA ALA A 79 9.52 0.71 -5.59
C ALA A 79 10.85 0.65 -6.34
N TYR A 80 11.70 -0.35 -6.06
CA TYR A 80 12.95 -0.58 -6.79
C TYR A 80 12.73 -0.66 -8.30
N ASP A 81 11.73 -1.43 -8.75
CA ASP A 81 11.46 -1.63 -10.18
C ASP A 81 11.07 -0.33 -10.89
N ASN A 82 10.43 0.60 -10.20
CA ASN A 82 9.92 1.86 -10.75
C ASN A 82 10.83 3.08 -10.55
N LEU A 83 11.85 3.00 -9.71
CA LEU A 83 12.82 4.08 -9.50
C LEU A 83 13.95 4.06 -10.55
N GLU A 84 14.53 5.22 -10.80
CA GLU A 84 15.76 5.32 -11.59
C GLU A 84 16.91 4.59 -10.87
N LYS A 85 17.77 3.96 -11.66
CA LYS A 85 18.88 3.17 -11.15
C LYS A 85 20.22 3.74 -11.62
N ASP A 86 21.22 3.67 -10.75
CA ASP A 86 22.61 3.95 -11.16
C ASP A 86 23.16 2.88 -12.11
N TYR A 87 24.41 3.05 -12.55
CA TYR A 87 25.08 2.13 -13.47
C TYR A 87 25.36 0.73 -12.87
N LEU A 88 25.28 0.59 -11.54
CA LEU A 88 25.39 -0.69 -10.81
C LEU A 88 24.02 -1.29 -10.50
N GLY A 89 22.95 -0.64 -10.94
CA GLY A 89 21.58 -1.07 -10.73
C GLY A 89 21.02 -0.74 -9.35
N ASN A 90 21.62 0.19 -8.60
CA ASN A 90 21.08 0.61 -7.32
C ASN A 90 20.01 1.68 -7.53
N ALA A 91 18.85 1.55 -6.85
CA ALA A 91 17.81 2.56 -6.74
C ALA A 91 17.96 3.29 -5.40
N VAL A 92 18.40 4.54 -5.44
CA VAL A 92 18.67 5.34 -4.24
C VAL A 92 17.65 6.47 -4.15
N ALA A 93 16.71 6.35 -3.22
CA ALA A 93 15.66 7.34 -2.95
C ALA A 93 16.04 8.25 -1.76
N SER A 94 17.26 8.78 -1.78
CA SER A 94 17.81 9.63 -0.71
C SER A 94 18.98 10.46 -1.22
N ASP A 95 19.11 11.68 -0.74
CA ASP A 95 20.13 12.62 -1.21
C ASP A 95 21.51 12.41 -0.56
N ASN A 96 21.56 11.78 0.61
CA ASN A 96 22.75 11.69 1.45
C ASN A 96 23.21 10.25 1.64
N VAL A 97 23.55 9.57 0.51
CA VAL A 97 23.96 8.16 0.48
C VAL A 97 25.30 8.00 -0.25
N ILE A 98 26.21 7.27 0.36
CA ILE A 98 27.46 6.83 -0.26
C ILE A 98 27.38 5.32 -0.50
N VAL A 99 27.57 4.91 -1.76
CA VAL A 99 27.54 3.51 -2.17
C VAL A 99 28.93 3.09 -2.61
N ILE A 100 29.49 2.03 -2.01
CA ILE A 100 30.80 1.46 -2.31
C ILE A 100 30.65 -0.04 -2.54
N ASP A 101 31.04 -0.51 -3.72
CA ASP A 101 30.98 -1.94 -4.09
C ASP A 101 29.62 -2.59 -3.77
N ALA A 102 28.50 -1.85 -3.96
CA ALA A 102 27.16 -2.38 -3.79
C ALA A 102 26.39 -2.34 -5.12
N THR A 103 25.60 -3.39 -5.37
CA THR A 103 24.90 -3.60 -6.64
C THR A 103 23.44 -3.99 -6.41
N LYS A 104 22.54 -3.55 -7.29
CA LYS A 104 21.12 -3.90 -7.32
C LYS A 104 20.38 -3.65 -6.00
N CYS A 105 20.85 -2.69 -5.20
CA CYS A 105 20.24 -2.38 -3.92
C CYS A 105 19.10 -1.36 -4.05
N MET A 106 18.06 -1.50 -3.23
CA MET A 106 17.09 -0.46 -2.95
C MET A 106 17.50 0.26 -1.68
N VAL A 107 17.59 1.59 -1.73
CA VAL A 107 18.02 2.40 -0.59
C VAL A 107 17.06 3.56 -0.37
N SER A 108 16.54 3.69 0.84
CA SER A 108 15.73 4.81 1.27
C SER A 108 16.10 5.22 2.69
N ALA A 109 16.41 6.49 2.90
CA ALA A 109 16.76 7.02 4.21
C ALA A 109 16.36 8.51 4.32
N PRO A 110 16.18 9.05 5.55
CA PRO A 110 15.97 10.46 5.77
C PRO A 110 17.15 11.30 5.27
N SER A 111 16.88 12.47 4.71
CA SER A 111 17.89 13.37 4.11
C SER A 111 18.92 13.88 5.12
N GLU A 112 18.58 13.95 6.41
CA GLU A 112 19.43 14.42 7.49
C GLU A 112 20.50 13.41 7.89
N LYS A 113 20.36 12.14 7.47
CA LYS A 113 21.25 11.06 7.85
C LYS A 113 22.18 10.69 6.69
N LEU A 114 23.48 10.69 6.96
CA LEU A 114 24.44 10.10 6.02
C LEU A 114 24.38 8.57 6.14
N LEU A 115 24.08 7.91 5.03
CA LEU A 115 24.10 6.46 4.92
C LEU A 115 25.28 6.02 4.05
N LEU A 116 26.07 5.07 4.52
CA LEU A 116 27.16 4.45 3.77
C LEU A 116 26.89 2.97 3.63
N LEU A 117 26.80 2.50 2.39
CA LEU A 117 26.65 1.09 2.03
C LEU A 117 27.91 0.58 1.39
N GLN A 118 28.42 -0.56 1.86
CA GLN A 118 29.57 -1.20 1.26
C GLN A 118 29.37 -2.72 1.11
N GLY A 119 29.67 -3.25 -0.08
CA GLY A 119 29.74 -4.68 -0.36
C GLY A 119 28.38 -5.40 -0.32
N LEU A 120 27.27 -4.69 -0.54
CA LEU A 120 25.94 -5.29 -0.59
C LEU A 120 25.54 -5.64 -2.02
N ASP A 121 24.93 -6.78 -2.23
CA ASP A 121 24.34 -7.19 -3.49
C ASP A 121 22.91 -7.70 -3.29
N ASP A 122 21.97 -7.07 -4.00
CA ASP A 122 20.54 -7.43 -3.99
C ASP A 122 19.84 -7.25 -2.62
N PHE A 123 20.14 -6.13 -1.94
CA PHE A 123 19.55 -5.79 -0.64
C PHE A 123 18.56 -4.63 -0.73
N ILE A 124 17.62 -4.64 0.21
CA ILE A 124 16.78 -3.50 0.58
C ILE A 124 17.37 -2.92 1.87
N VAL A 125 17.63 -1.62 1.87
CA VAL A 125 18.08 -0.85 3.02
C VAL A 125 17.15 0.34 3.20
N VAL A 126 16.32 0.29 4.23
CA VAL A 126 15.32 1.32 4.52
C VAL A 126 15.50 1.79 5.96
N ASP A 127 15.75 3.07 6.12
CA ASP A 127 15.86 3.74 7.40
C ASP A 127 14.67 4.69 7.59
N THR A 128 13.90 4.45 8.63
CA THR A 128 12.78 5.31 9.05
C THR A 128 13.06 5.83 10.46
N PRO A 129 12.27 6.80 10.98
CA PRO A 129 12.45 7.26 12.36
C PRO A 129 12.39 6.14 13.41
N ASP A 130 11.63 5.08 13.14
CA ASP A 130 11.33 4.04 14.12
C ASP A 130 12.14 2.75 13.89
N VAL A 131 12.58 2.49 12.65
CA VAL A 131 13.24 1.22 12.31
C VAL A 131 14.23 1.35 11.17
N LEU A 132 15.36 0.66 11.28
CA LEU A 132 16.27 0.39 10.18
C LEU A 132 16.07 -1.06 9.72
N MET A 133 15.61 -1.23 8.48
CA MET A 133 15.45 -2.53 7.84
C MET A 133 16.60 -2.78 6.84
N ILE A 134 17.25 -3.91 6.97
CA ILE A 134 18.24 -4.41 6.00
C ILE A 134 17.90 -5.87 5.70
N CYS A 135 17.45 -6.16 4.51
CA CYS A 135 17.13 -7.53 4.09
C CYS A 135 17.45 -7.76 2.62
N LYS A 136 17.59 -9.02 2.22
CA LYS A 136 17.64 -9.36 0.81
C LYS A 136 16.30 -9.12 0.13
N LYS A 137 16.28 -8.68 -1.12
CA LYS A 137 15.04 -8.45 -1.87
C LYS A 137 14.14 -9.69 -1.94
N GLU A 138 14.71 -10.87 -2.06
CA GLU A 138 13.97 -12.15 -2.05
C GLU A 138 13.29 -12.51 -0.72
N LYS A 139 13.58 -11.75 0.36
CA LYS A 139 13.09 -11.98 1.72
C LYS A 139 12.13 -10.90 2.23
N GLU A 140 11.76 -9.96 1.38
CA GLU A 140 10.77 -8.94 1.69
C GLU A 140 9.39 -9.55 2.02
#